data_34dbd4c093d925936cf4df0df23e4e46
#
_entry.id   34dbd4c093d925936cf4df0df23e4e46
#
_cell.length_a   1.000
_cell.length_b   1.000
_cell.length_c   1.000
_cell.angle_alpha   90.00
_cell.angle_beta   90.00
_cell.angle_gamma   90.00
#
_symmetry.space_group_name_H-M   'P 1'
#
loop_
_entity.id
_entity.type
_entity.pdbx_description
1 polymer ?
#
loop_
_entity_poly.entity_id
_entity_poly.type
_entity_poly.pdbx_seq_one_letter_code
_entity_poly.pdbx_strand_id
1 'polypeptide(L)'
;AVVAADMVGFSRLVENDETSILSRQKEYFNEIIKPQIQKFHGEIIKTTGDGFLAIFSSSLDAVESTINIQKVINLREKTQSNDKRIWFRIGINVGDVVLDDGDVFGNSVNIASRLESIADAGDVCITSDIFQNIKNLKSFDISHLGEQQLKNISQKVDVYKIKVNNEEYNQSKENELLTEANQEIRYCGSKDNTIIGFAKVGNGPPLLKAPNFMSSLEHDWRSPIWTHLYRFLAAEHTLVRFDQRGNGSSDLDPLEITFNSFVEDMEAVVNETKIDKFPILGVSQGCAVSIAYAIRNPNRVSHLILIGGFARGKGQRGDPSYEEKSKMEQTMILSGWEDENPAFRQFFTTSMIPEGSKEQMDSFNNIMKIATSAKNAANISSVNDQINVSDILAKLDVPTIIFHCTDDARVPISEGKFMAANI
;
A
#
# COMPACT_ATOMS: atom_id res chain seq x y z
N ALA A 1 22.54 21.35 -3.80
CA ALA A 1 23.15 20.04 -4.09
C ALA A 1 22.55 19.48 -5.38
N VAL A 2 23.35 18.74 -6.12
CA VAL A 2 22.95 18.05 -7.35
C VAL A 2 22.99 16.54 -7.09
N VAL A 3 21.93 15.85 -7.48
CA VAL A 3 21.77 14.40 -7.37
C VAL A 3 21.70 13.82 -8.78
N ALA A 4 22.58 12.88 -9.10
CA ALA A 4 22.51 12.06 -10.31
C ALA A 4 22.26 10.61 -9.90
N ALA A 5 21.34 9.95 -10.55
CA ALA A 5 20.99 8.55 -10.29
C ALA A 5 20.80 7.79 -11.60
N ASP A 6 21.18 6.52 -11.60
CA ASP A 6 21.10 5.63 -12.75
C ASP A 6 20.79 4.20 -12.33
N MET A 7 20.06 3.46 -13.18
CA MET A 7 19.69 2.07 -12.92
C MET A 7 20.81 1.12 -13.33
N VAL A 8 21.23 0.26 -12.43
CA VAL A 8 22.33 -0.67 -12.65
C VAL A 8 21.96 -1.74 -13.69
N GLY A 9 22.69 -1.73 -14.81
CA GLY A 9 22.53 -2.76 -15.84
C GLY A 9 21.18 -2.76 -16.55
N PHE A 10 20.56 -1.60 -16.71
CA PHE A 10 19.24 -1.42 -17.32
C PHE A 10 19.08 -2.14 -18.66
N SER A 11 19.99 -1.97 -19.61
CA SER A 11 19.95 -2.64 -20.91
C SER A 11 19.82 -4.17 -20.79
N ARG A 12 20.60 -4.79 -19.90
CA ARG A 12 20.53 -6.24 -19.63
C ARG A 12 19.22 -6.65 -19.00
N LEU A 13 18.70 -5.84 -18.07
CA LEU A 13 17.41 -6.11 -17.43
C LEU A 13 16.27 -6.06 -18.44
N VAL A 14 16.27 -5.07 -19.33
CA VAL A 14 15.28 -4.91 -20.41
C VAL A 14 15.37 -6.03 -21.43
N GLU A 15 16.59 -6.45 -21.83
CA GLU A 15 16.77 -7.60 -22.73
C GLU A 15 16.14 -8.89 -22.18
N ASN A 16 16.15 -9.08 -20.87
CA ASN A 16 15.58 -10.27 -20.22
C ASN A 16 14.06 -10.21 -20.00
N ASP A 17 13.51 -9.03 -19.68
CA ASP A 17 12.08 -8.85 -19.37
C ASP A 17 11.66 -7.37 -19.52
N GLU A 18 11.56 -6.92 -20.77
CA GLU A 18 11.29 -5.52 -21.10
C GLU A 18 10.01 -4.98 -20.44
N THR A 19 8.91 -5.71 -20.56
CA THR A 19 7.60 -5.26 -20.08
C THR A 19 7.59 -5.09 -18.56
N SER A 20 8.12 -6.04 -17.81
CA SER A 20 8.17 -6.00 -16.35
C SER A 20 9.13 -4.90 -15.86
N ILE A 21 10.31 -4.76 -16.47
CA ILE A 21 11.30 -3.77 -16.07
C ILE A 21 10.81 -2.35 -16.31
N LEU A 22 10.26 -2.05 -17.48
CA LEU A 22 9.72 -0.72 -17.79
C LEU A 22 8.52 -0.36 -16.91
N SER A 23 7.66 -1.34 -16.59
CA SER A 23 6.53 -1.12 -15.69
C SER A 23 7.01 -0.77 -14.28
N ARG A 24 7.94 -1.56 -13.70
CA ARG A 24 8.49 -1.30 -12.36
C ARG A 24 9.29 0.00 -12.29
N GLN A 25 10.06 0.32 -13.33
CA GLN A 25 10.76 1.59 -13.43
C GLN A 25 9.81 2.78 -13.34
N LYS A 26 8.73 2.75 -14.14
CA LYS A 26 7.71 3.80 -14.14
C LYS A 26 6.99 3.91 -12.79
N GLU A 27 6.70 2.78 -12.16
CA GLU A 27 6.13 2.72 -10.82
C GLU A 27 7.07 3.35 -9.78
N TYR A 28 8.35 2.95 -9.76
CA TYR A 28 9.32 3.50 -8.82
C TYR A 28 9.54 4.99 -9.01
N PHE A 29 9.55 5.44 -10.26
CA PHE A 29 9.66 6.87 -10.53
C PHE A 29 8.47 7.66 -9.97
N ASN A 30 7.24 7.20 -10.21
CA ASN A 30 6.04 7.92 -9.82
C ASN A 30 5.70 7.77 -8.33
N GLU A 31 5.90 6.58 -7.75
CA GLU A 31 5.45 6.28 -6.39
C GLU A 31 6.53 6.47 -5.32
N ILE A 32 7.80 6.41 -5.70
CA ILE A 32 8.93 6.50 -4.75
C ILE A 32 9.79 7.73 -5.03
N ILE A 33 10.40 7.79 -6.22
CA ILE A 33 11.44 8.78 -6.52
C ILE A 33 10.86 10.18 -6.47
N LYS A 34 9.85 10.46 -7.29
CA LYS A 34 9.24 11.79 -7.36
C LYS A 34 8.64 12.25 -6.03
N PRO A 35 7.84 11.44 -5.29
CA PRO A 35 7.34 11.84 -3.99
C PRO A 35 8.42 12.09 -2.93
N GLN A 36 9.49 11.27 -2.90
CA GLN A 36 10.59 11.47 -1.94
C GLN A 36 11.38 12.75 -2.24
N ILE A 37 11.68 13.02 -3.50
CA ILE A 37 12.37 14.26 -3.89
C ILE A 37 11.53 15.47 -3.50
N GLN A 38 10.23 15.48 -3.79
CA GLN A 38 9.32 16.57 -3.43
C GLN A 38 9.17 16.75 -1.91
N LYS A 39 9.08 15.65 -1.16
CA LYS A 39 8.99 15.66 0.31
C LYS A 39 10.20 16.34 0.96
N PHE A 40 11.38 16.21 0.37
CA PHE A 40 12.63 16.84 0.82
C PHE A 40 12.97 18.12 0.05
N HIS A 41 11.97 18.81 -0.49
CA HIS A 41 12.10 20.11 -1.15
C HIS A 41 13.06 20.11 -2.35
N GLY A 42 13.24 18.96 -3.01
CA GLY A 42 14.00 18.85 -4.23
C GLY A 42 13.14 18.99 -5.48
N GLU A 43 13.80 19.21 -6.60
CA GLU A 43 13.19 19.33 -7.92
C GLU A 43 13.87 18.36 -8.89
N ILE A 44 13.08 17.56 -9.62
CA ILE A 44 13.57 16.72 -10.72
C ILE A 44 13.68 17.60 -11.96
N ILE A 45 14.90 17.74 -12.46
CA ILE A 45 15.18 18.53 -13.67
C ILE A 45 14.88 17.73 -14.91
N LYS A 46 15.38 16.49 -14.95
CA LYS A 46 15.13 15.59 -16.08
C LYS A 46 15.25 14.11 -15.70
N THR A 47 14.63 13.28 -16.51
CA THR A 47 14.84 11.83 -16.54
C THR A 47 15.77 11.48 -17.69
N THR A 48 16.67 10.53 -17.49
CA THR A 48 17.71 10.13 -18.45
C THR A 48 17.46 8.75 -19.08
N GLY A 49 16.17 8.36 -19.17
CA GLY A 49 15.80 7.04 -19.61
C GLY A 49 15.71 6.06 -18.43
N ASP A 50 16.83 5.60 -17.93
CA ASP A 50 16.98 4.69 -16.79
C ASP A 50 17.38 5.38 -15.48
N GLY A 51 17.56 6.71 -15.50
CA GLY A 51 17.96 7.49 -14.34
C GLY A 51 17.26 8.83 -14.22
N PHE A 52 17.74 9.66 -13.31
CA PHE A 52 17.24 11.02 -13.13
C PHE A 52 18.30 11.99 -12.62
N LEU A 53 18.06 13.27 -12.86
CA LEU A 53 18.85 14.38 -12.34
C LEU A 53 17.92 15.28 -11.50
N ALA A 54 18.31 15.55 -10.26
CA ALA A 54 17.55 16.40 -9.35
C ALA A 54 18.45 17.42 -8.64
N ILE A 55 17.85 18.53 -8.21
CA ILE A 55 18.53 19.57 -7.45
C ILE A 55 17.83 19.80 -6.10
N PHE A 56 18.62 20.19 -5.11
CA PHE A 56 18.16 20.52 -3.77
C PHE A 56 18.86 21.79 -3.27
N SER A 57 18.14 22.61 -2.52
CA SER A 57 18.72 23.75 -1.83
C SER A 57 19.57 23.34 -0.62
N SER A 58 19.31 22.16 -0.05
CA SER A 58 19.99 21.61 1.12
C SER A 58 20.75 20.30 0.78
N SER A 59 22.02 20.21 1.21
CA SER A 59 22.79 18.97 1.12
C SER A 59 22.19 17.85 1.97
N LEU A 60 21.65 18.18 3.14
CA LEU A 60 21.00 17.20 4.02
C LEU A 60 19.75 16.64 3.37
N ASP A 61 18.89 17.47 2.82
CA ASP A 61 17.65 17.02 2.17
C ASP A 61 17.96 16.13 0.97
N ALA A 62 19.02 16.44 0.20
CA ALA A 62 19.47 15.60 -0.90
C ALA A 62 19.89 14.20 -0.42
N VAL A 63 20.67 14.12 0.66
CA VAL A 63 21.16 12.86 1.23
C VAL A 63 20.01 12.06 1.84
N GLU A 64 19.14 12.67 2.64
CA GLU A 64 18.01 11.98 3.27
C GLU A 64 17.01 11.46 2.23
N SER A 65 16.70 12.28 1.20
CA SER A 65 15.83 11.87 0.10
C SER A 65 16.38 10.64 -0.63
N THR A 66 17.67 10.66 -0.99
CA THR A 66 18.29 9.58 -1.76
C THR A 66 18.43 8.29 -0.95
N ILE A 67 18.76 8.39 0.34
CA ILE A 67 18.81 7.22 1.24
C ILE A 67 17.41 6.59 1.37
N ASN A 68 16.37 7.40 1.52
CA ASN A 68 15.00 6.88 1.60
C ASN A 68 14.56 6.23 0.28
N ILE A 69 14.90 6.81 -0.87
CA ILE A 69 14.66 6.21 -2.19
C ILE A 69 15.32 4.83 -2.26
N GLN A 70 16.61 4.74 -1.97
CA GLN A 70 17.36 3.47 -2.00
C GLN A 70 16.75 2.43 -1.05
N LYS A 71 16.43 2.83 0.19
CA LYS A 71 15.82 1.92 1.17
C LYS A 71 14.50 1.32 0.67
N VAL A 72 13.61 2.16 0.14
CA VAL A 72 12.29 1.70 -0.31
C VAL A 72 12.40 0.81 -1.55
N ILE A 73 13.24 1.18 -2.52
CA ILE A 73 13.45 0.37 -3.73
C ILE A 73 14.08 -0.97 -3.35
N ASN A 74 15.15 -0.95 -2.55
CA ASN A 74 15.81 -2.16 -2.10
C ASN A 74 14.85 -3.12 -1.37
N LEU A 75 13.93 -2.57 -0.57
CA LEU A 75 12.91 -3.36 0.11
C LEU A 75 11.93 -4.00 -0.88
N ARG A 76 11.42 -3.24 -1.85
CA ARG A 76 10.49 -3.78 -2.88
C ARG A 76 11.16 -4.85 -3.76
N GLU A 77 12.45 -4.71 -4.03
CA GLU A 77 13.21 -5.64 -4.88
C GLU A 77 13.68 -6.92 -4.18
N LYS A 78 13.53 -7.04 -2.85
CA LYS A 78 13.98 -8.23 -2.10
C LYS A 78 13.32 -9.54 -2.55
N THR A 79 12.08 -9.48 -2.99
CA THR A 79 11.34 -10.65 -3.49
C THR A 79 11.77 -11.08 -4.89
N GLN A 80 12.51 -10.26 -5.60
CA GLN A 80 13.03 -10.55 -6.92
C GLN A 80 14.32 -11.36 -6.85
N SER A 81 14.54 -12.25 -7.82
CA SER A 81 15.83 -12.92 -7.98
C SER A 81 16.93 -11.91 -8.32
N ASN A 82 18.15 -12.16 -7.89
CA ASN A 82 19.27 -11.20 -8.01
C ASN A 82 19.53 -10.71 -9.44
N ASP A 83 19.25 -11.53 -10.45
CA ASP A 83 19.40 -11.21 -11.87
C ASP A 83 18.30 -10.29 -12.41
N LYS A 84 17.17 -10.18 -11.72
CA LYS A 84 16.01 -9.34 -12.07
C LYS A 84 15.85 -8.11 -11.20
N ARG A 85 16.68 -7.94 -10.15
CA ARG A 85 16.59 -6.81 -9.22
C ARG A 85 16.96 -5.50 -9.87
N ILE A 86 16.12 -4.49 -9.62
CA ILE A 86 16.41 -3.10 -9.98
C ILE A 86 17.19 -2.47 -8.85
N TRP A 87 18.38 -2.01 -9.17
CA TRP A 87 19.26 -1.27 -8.28
C TRP A 87 19.55 0.09 -8.87
N PHE A 88 19.57 1.12 -8.04
CA PHE A 88 20.09 2.42 -8.44
C PHE A 88 21.48 2.66 -7.87
N ARG A 89 22.29 3.41 -8.61
CA ARG A 89 23.52 4.05 -8.16
C ARG A 89 23.24 5.54 -8.06
N ILE A 90 23.71 6.20 -7.01
CA ILE A 90 23.43 7.62 -6.79
C ILE A 90 24.72 8.34 -6.45
N GLY A 91 24.94 9.50 -7.10
CA GLY A 91 26.01 10.43 -6.82
C GLY A 91 25.48 11.78 -6.39
N ILE A 92 26.05 12.37 -5.33
CA ILE A 92 25.65 13.69 -4.83
C ILE A 92 26.86 14.61 -4.73
N ASN A 93 26.74 15.80 -5.30
CA ASN A 93 27.71 16.86 -5.17
C ASN A 93 27.05 18.21 -4.86
N VAL A 94 27.79 19.13 -4.26
CA VAL A 94 27.35 20.51 -4.02
C VAL A 94 28.21 21.47 -4.83
N GLY A 95 27.58 22.50 -5.39
CA GLY A 95 28.24 23.57 -6.10
C GLY A 95 27.26 24.34 -6.99
N ASP A 96 27.78 25.35 -7.66
CA ASP A 96 26.98 26.21 -8.53
C ASP A 96 26.50 25.45 -9.78
N VAL A 97 25.30 25.76 -10.20
CA VAL A 97 24.65 25.23 -11.41
C VAL A 97 23.99 26.38 -12.19
N VAL A 98 23.92 26.23 -13.48
CA VAL A 98 23.19 27.12 -14.38
C VAL A 98 21.93 26.38 -14.85
N LEU A 99 20.78 26.98 -14.63
CA LEU A 99 19.51 26.49 -15.15
C LEU A 99 19.23 27.20 -16.49
N ASP A 100 19.05 26.45 -17.55
CA ASP A 100 18.79 26.95 -18.88
C ASP A 100 17.81 26.04 -19.61
N ASP A 101 16.68 26.58 -20.06
CA ASP A 101 15.62 25.93 -20.83
C ASP A 101 15.15 24.57 -20.24
N GLY A 102 15.02 24.50 -18.91
CA GLY A 102 14.56 23.29 -18.19
C GLY A 102 15.66 22.21 -18.03
N ASP A 103 16.90 22.50 -18.34
CA ASP A 103 18.05 21.66 -18.06
C ASP A 103 19.01 22.32 -17.05
N VAL A 104 19.92 21.56 -16.48
CA VAL A 104 20.91 22.05 -15.52
C VAL A 104 22.33 21.74 -16.02
N PHE A 105 23.18 22.76 -15.98
CA PHE A 105 24.55 22.69 -16.45
C PHE A 105 25.53 23.13 -15.36
N GLY A 106 26.74 22.61 -15.42
CA GLY A 106 27.84 23.01 -14.54
C GLY A 106 28.76 21.85 -14.18
N ASN A 107 29.93 22.21 -13.64
CA ASN A 107 30.88 21.21 -13.17
C ASN A 107 30.32 20.32 -12.07
N SER A 108 29.42 20.89 -11.24
CA SER A 108 28.75 20.17 -10.16
C SER A 108 27.88 19.02 -10.66
N VAL A 109 27.22 19.19 -11.81
CA VAL A 109 26.43 18.13 -12.47
C VAL A 109 27.33 17.01 -12.97
N ASN A 110 28.45 17.38 -13.60
CA ASN A 110 29.42 16.40 -14.10
C ASN A 110 30.01 15.56 -12.97
N ILE A 111 30.37 16.20 -11.84
CA ILE A 111 30.90 15.47 -10.67
C ILE A 111 29.83 14.52 -10.11
N ALA A 112 28.59 14.96 -9.92
CA ALA A 112 27.51 14.10 -9.42
C ALA A 112 27.29 12.86 -10.31
N SER A 113 27.29 13.03 -11.65
CA SER A 113 27.17 11.91 -12.60
C SER A 113 28.37 10.97 -12.58
N ARG A 114 29.58 11.47 -12.28
CA ARG A 114 30.76 10.58 -12.13
C ARG A 114 30.77 9.85 -10.80
N LEU A 115 30.28 10.46 -9.73
CA LEU A 115 30.09 9.80 -8.44
C LEU A 115 29.05 8.68 -8.55
N GLU A 116 27.95 8.92 -9.27
CA GLU A 116 26.95 7.90 -9.58
C GLU A 116 27.63 6.69 -10.24
N SER A 117 28.46 6.91 -11.26
CA SER A 117 29.09 5.82 -12.01
C SER A 117 30.06 4.96 -11.20
N ILE A 118 30.59 5.44 -10.08
CA ILE A 118 31.49 4.70 -9.18
C ILE A 118 30.80 4.19 -7.92
N ALA A 119 29.53 4.54 -7.72
CA ALA A 119 28.75 4.02 -6.60
C ALA A 119 28.45 2.53 -6.77
N ASP A 120 28.46 1.79 -5.68
CA ASP A 120 27.97 0.42 -5.67
C ASP A 120 26.44 0.38 -5.84
N ALA A 121 25.93 -0.74 -6.31
CA ALA A 121 24.49 -0.96 -6.48
C ALA A 121 23.77 -0.81 -5.13
N GLY A 122 22.82 0.11 -5.05
CA GLY A 122 22.06 0.38 -3.84
C GLY A 122 22.70 1.38 -2.86
N ASP A 123 23.93 1.87 -3.13
CA ASP A 123 24.64 2.84 -2.30
C ASP A 123 24.62 4.27 -2.87
N VAL A 124 25.12 5.23 -2.09
CA VAL A 124 25.21 6.64 -2.47
C VAL A 124 26.66 7.11 -2.32
N CYS A 125 27.26 7.69 -3.38
CA CYS A 125 28.56 8.35 -3.32
C CYS A 125 28.40 9.86 -3.20
N ILE A 126 29.19 10.47 -2.32
CA ILE A 126 29.13 11.91 -2.02
C ILE A 126 30.54 12.52 -2.04
N THR A 127 30.66 13.81 -2.31
CA THR A 127 31.90 14.56 -2.15
C THR A 127 32.19 14.90 -0.69
N SER A 128 33.45 15.27 -0.39
CA SER A 128 33.86 15.77 0.91
C SER A 128 33.04 16.97 1.38
N ASP A 129 32.62 17.85 0.48
CA ASP A 129 31.81 19.02 0.82
C ASP A 129 30.41 18.60 1.34
N ILE A 130 29.78 17.62 0.70
CA ILE A 130 28.53 17.01 1.21
C ILE A 130 28.81 16.35 2.56
N PHE A 131 29.89 15.57 2.67
CA PHE A 131 30.24 14.90 3.94
C PHE A 131 30.42 15.90 5.09
N GLN A 132 31.09 17.03 4.87
CA GLN A 132 31.27 18.07 5.90
C GLN A 132 29.92 18.62 6.41
N ASN A 133 28.93 18.75 5.53
CA ASN A 133 27.61 19.24 5.87
C ASN A 133 26.78 18.23 6.70
N ILE A 134 27.06 16.94 6.61
CA ILE A 134 26.26 15.88 7.26
C ILE A 134 27.00 15.09 8.35
N LYS A 135 28.32 15.25 8.51
CA LYS A 135 29.18 14.42 9.42
C LYS A 135 28.75 14.38 10.87
N ASN A 136 28.01 15.36 11.34
CA ASN A 136 27.53 15.44 12.73
C ASN A 136 26.21 14.65 12.93
N LEU A 137 25.65 14.07 11.87
CA LEU A 137 24.45 13.25 11.93
C LEU A 137 24.86 11.78 12.13
N LYS A 138 24.61 11.24 13.31
CA LYS A 138 25.01 9.88 13.72
C LYS A 138 24.25 8.73 13.01
N SER A 139 23.38 9.04 12.06
CA SER A 139 22.44 8.08 11.48
C SER A 139 22.91 7.41 10.18
N PHE A 140 24.11 7.75 9.66
CA PHE A 140 24.58 7.25 8.36
C PHE A 140 25.86 6.43 8.51
N ASP A 141 25.92 5.25 7.90
CA ASP A 141 27.14 4.45 7.76
C ASP A 141 27.97 5.01 6.59
N ILE A 142 28.96 5.83 6.92
CA ILE A 142 29.79 6.54 5.93
C ILE A 142 31.20 5.99 5.97
N SER A 143 31.71 5.58 4.81
CA SER A 143 33.10 5.16 4.61
C SER A 143 33.83 6.10 3.65
N HIS A 144 35.08 6.41 3.96
CA HIS A 144 35.94 7.24 3.12
C HIS A 144 36.59 6.39 2.02
N LEU A 145 36.33 6.74 0.76
CA LEU A 145 36.97 6.08 -0.41
C LEU A 145 38.26 6.73 -0.86
N GLY A 146 38.63 7.88 -0.27
CA GLY A 146 39.80 8.65 -0.64
C GLY A 146 39.66 9.45 -1.93
N GLU A 147 40.79 10.03 -2.37
CA GLU A 147 40.83 10.82 -3.60
C GLU A 147 40.65 9.93 -4.84
N GLN A 148 39.62 10.24 -5.64
CA GLN A 148 39.31 9.55 -6.87
C GLN A 148 39.61 10.43 -8.11
N GLN A 149 40.21 9.87 -9.11
CA GLN A 149 40.36 10.54 -10.41
C GLN A 149 39.14 10.23 -11.26
N LEU A 150 38.20 11.16 -11.31
CA LEU A 150 36.97 10.99 -12.07
C LEU A 150 37.20 11.30 -13.56
N LYS A 151 36.56 10.54 -14.45
CA LYS A 151 36.71 10.68 -15.90
C LYS A 151 36.34 12.10 -16.35
N ASN A 152 37.22 12.78 -17.07
CA ASN A 152 37.06 14.14 -17.58
C ASN A 152 36.92 15.24 -16.49
N ILE A 153 37.30 14.96 -15.27
CA ILE A 153 37.45 15.95 -14.19
C ILE A 153 38.94 16.13 -13.94
N SER A 154 39.40 17.38 -14.07
CA SER A 154 40.85 17.69 -14.02
C SER A 154 41.46 17.50 -12.63
N GLN A 155 40.68 17.75 -11.59
CA GLN A 155 41.12 17.63 -10.20
C GLN A 155 40.61 16.32 -9.60
N LYS A 156 41.43 15.74 -8.72
CA LYS A 156 40.97 14.62 -7.91
C LYS A 156 39.84 15.08 -6.96
N VAL A 157 38.86 14.25 -6.78
CA VAL A 157 37.72 14.47 -5.90
C VAL A 157 37.82 13.53 -4.72
N ASP A 158 37.73 14.08 -3.52
CA ASP A 158 37.69 13.28 -2.28
C ASP A 158 36.29 12.75 -2.07
N VAL A 159 36.13 11.42 -2.03
CA VAL A 159 34.86 10.72 -2.14
C VAL A 159 34.56 9.92 -0.88
N TYR A 160 33.34 10.00 -0.45
CA TYR A 160 32.74 9.20 0.63
C TYR A 160 31.60 8.36 0.07
N LYS A 161 31.44 7.17 0.62
CA LYS A 161 30.31 6.27 0.33
C LYS A 161 29.41 6.17 1.54
N ILE A 162 28.13 6.41 1.34
CA ILE A 162 27.08 6.12 2.31
C ILE A 162 26.55 4.74 1.97
N LYS A 163 26.83 3.78 2.83
CA LYS A 163 26.18 2.48 2.77
C LYS A 163 24.74 2.62 3.19
N VAL A 164 23.83 2.32 2.28
CA VAL A 164 22.42 2.24 2.63
C VAL A 164 22.18 0.86 3.25
N ASN A 165 22.59 0.73 4.53
CA ASN A 165 22.50 -0.51 5.26
C ASN A 165 21.03 -0.92 5.42
N ASN A 166 20.66 -1.95 4.68
CA ASN A 166 19.40 -2.64 4.86
C ASN A 166 19.39 -3.51 6.12
N GLU A 167 20.54 -3.80 6.73
CA GLU A 167 20.63 -4.76 7.83
C GLU A 167 20.17 -4.21 9.19
N GLU A 168 20.46 -2.96 9.57
CA GLU A 168 19.98 -2.40 10.84
C GLU A 168 18.54 -1.89 10.78
N TYR A 169 18.12 -1.37 9.65
CA TYR A 169 16.70 -1.08 9.39
C TYR A 169 15.92 -2.38 9.21
N ASN A 170 16.59 -3.43 8.75
CA ASN A 170 16.07 -4.76 8.50
C ASN A 170 16.03 -5.64 9.76
N GLN A 171 16.99 -5.60 10.69
CA GLN A 171 16.93 -6.47 11.86
C GLN A 171 15.92 -6.05 12.90
N SER A 172 15.64 -4.78 13.09
CA SER A 172 14.59 -4.36 14.02
C SER A 172 13.20 -4.25 13.40
N LYS A 173 13.08 -3.85 12.12
CA LYS A 173 11.80 -3.77 11.39
C LYS A 173 11.53 -4.91 10.39
N GLU A 174 12.54 -5.63 9.92
CA GLU A 174 12.34 -6.84 9.13
C GLU A 174 12.03 -8.08 9.96
N ASN A 175 12.62 -8.21 11.15
CA ASN A 175 12.09 -9.18 12.10
C ASN A 175 10.67 -8.83 12.56
N GLU A 176 10.24 -7.58 12.45
CA GLU A 176 8.86 -7.14 12.68
C GLU A 176 8.01 -7.08 11.40
N LEU A 177 8.58 -6.77 10.21
CA LEU A 177 7.84 -6.60 8.94
C LEU A 177 8.00 -7.75 7.94
N LEU A 178 9.08 -8.54 8.06
CA LEU A 178 9.43 -9.67 7.20
C LEU A 178 9.50 -10.98 7.94
N THR A 179 9.20 -11.04 9.19
CA THR A 179 8.58 -12.29 9.49
C THR A 179 7.48 -12.36 8.44
N GLU A 180 7.55 -13.35 7.58
CA GLU A 180 6.38 -14.19 7.40
C GLU A 180 5.89 -14.39 8.83
N ALA A 181 5.42 -13.28 9.43
CA ALA A 181 4.89 -13.23 10.75
C ALA A 181 3.82 -14.25 10.64
N ASN A 182 4.08 -15.38 11.22
CA ASN A 182 3.26 -16.54 11.13
C ASN A 182 1.87 -16.07 11.44
N GLN A 183 1.16 -15.64 10.40
CA GLN A 183 -0.24 -15.32 10.52
C GLN A 183 -0.90 -16.64 10.90
N GLU A 184 -1.03 -16.86 12.19
CA GLU A 184 -1.72 -18.04 12.69
C GLU A 184 -3.21 -17.78 12.50
N ILE A 185 -3.82 -18.50 11.53
CA ILE A 185 -5.26 -18.49 11.36
C ILE A 185 -5.88 -19.37 12.42
N ARG A 186 -6.76 -18.77 13.20
CA ARG A 186 -7.57 -19.42 14.23
C ARG A 186 -9.03 -19.31 13.88
N TYR A 187 -9.88 -20.00 14.63
CA TYR A 187 -11.29 -20.09 14.35
C TYR A 187 -12.11 -19.85 15.60
N CYS A 188 -13.27 -19.20 15.44
CA CYS A 188 -14.28 -19.07 16.48
C CYS A 188 -15.68 -19.34 15.91
N GLY A 189 -16.62 -19.70 16.76
CA GLY A 189 -18.02 -19.86 16.37
C GLY A 189 -18.77 -18.52 16.49
N SER A 190 -19.49 -18.14 15.43
CA SER A 190 -20.47 -17.06 15.49
C SER A 190 -21.72 -17.51 16.24
N LYS A 191 -22.69 -16.62 16.45
CA LYS A 191 -23.88 -16.88 17.24
C LYS A 191 -24.77 -18.02 16.71
N ASP A 192 -24.76 -18.20 15.40
CA ASP A 192 -25.46 -19.29 14.69
C ASP A 192 -24.59 -20.55 14.46
N ASN A 193 -23.43 -20.62 15.14
CA ASN A 193 -22.39 -21.63 15.01
C ASN A 193 -21.63 -21.63 13.67
N THR A 194 -21.81 -20.63 12.80
CA THR A 194 -20.93 -20.44 11.63
C THR A 194 -19.49 -20.25 12.10
N ILE A 195 -18.55 -20.99 11.52
CA ILE A 195 -17.13 -20.91 11.86
C ILE A 195 -16.51 -19.71 11.14
N ILE A 196 -15.86 -18.84 11.90
CA ILE A 196 -15.19 -17.64 11.40
C ILE A 196 -13.68 -17.76 11.58
N GLY A 197 -12.96 -17.69 10.47
CA GLY A 197 -11.50 -17.65 10.44
C GLY A 197 -10.98 -16.24 10.75
N PHE A 198 -10.05 -16.12 11.70
CA PHE A 198 -9.44 -14.85 12.08
C PHE A 198 -7.92 -15.00 12.29
N ALA A 199 -7.19 -13.89 12.22
CA ALA A 199 -5.77 -13.84 12.48
C ALA A 199 -5.40 -12.62 13.32
N LYS A 200 -4.35 -12.78 14.16
CA LYS A 200 -3.70 -11.70 14.91
C LYS A 200 -2.25 -11.62 14.47
N VAL A 201 -1.80 -10.41 14.11
CA VAL A 201 -0.43 -10.18 13.65
C VAL A 201 0.11 -8.90 14.26
N GLY A 202 1.41 -8.90 14.61
CA GLY A 202 2.08 -7.74 15.20
C GLY A 202 1.96 -7.66 16.72
N ASN A 203 2.66 -6.67 17.30
CA ASN A 203 2.74 -6.41 18.73
C ASN A 203 2.46 -4.94 18.98
N GLY A 204 1.51 -4.64 19.86
CA GLY A 204 1.14 -3.27 20.18
C GLY A 204 -0.33 -3.14 20.54
N PRO A 205 -0.86 -1.90 20.62
CA PRO A 205 -2.27 -1.69 20.86
C PRO A 205 -3.15 -2.41 19.83
N PRO A 206 -4.28 -2.98 20.21
CA PRO A 206 -5.13 -3.70 19.29
C PRO A 206 -5.76 -2.77 18.25
N LEU A 207 -5.85 -3.23 17.01
CA LEU A 207 -6.57 -2.61 15.90
C LEU A 207 -7.37 -3.70 15.18
N LEU A 208 -8.68 -3.54 15.08
CA LEU A 208 -9.55 -4.46 14.34
C LEU A 208 -9.82 -3.93 12.93
N LYS A 209 -9.55 -4.73 11.91
CA LYS A 209 -9.97 -4.45 10.53
C LYS A 209 -11.21 -5.26 10.20
N ALA A 210 -12.32 -4.57 9.96
CA ALA A 210 -13.56 -5.19 9.50
C ALA A 210 -13.43 -5.75 8.08
N PRO A 211 -14.00 -6.91 7.75
CA PRO A 211 -13.99 -7.44 6.38
C PRO A 211 -14.66 -6.48 5.40
N ASN A 212 -14.23 -6.53 4.17
CA ASN A 212 -14.87 -5.90 3.02
C ASN A 212 -15.33 -6.99 2.04
N PHE A 213 -16.09 -6.60 1.02
CA PHE A 213 -16.51 -7.52 -0.04
C PHE A 213 -15.29 -8.21 -0.64
N MET A 214 -15.29 -9.54 -0.63
CA MET A 214 -14.17 -10.46 -0.88
C MET A 214 -13.00 -10.25 0.09
N SER A 215 -12.83 -11.16 0.99
CA SER A 215 -11.71 -11.22 1.91
C SER A 215 -11.09 -12.63 1.91
N SER A 216 -9.79 -12.67 2.07
CA SER A 216 -9.05 -13.90 2.32
C SER A 216 -7.82 -13.56 3.16
N LEU A 217 -7.78 -14.05 4.38
CA LEU A 217 -6.66 -13.82 5.30
C LEU A 217 -5.32 -14.19 4.66
N GLU A 218 -5.26 -15.32 3.97
CA GLU A 218 -4.03 -15.80 3.32
C GLU A 218 -3.65 -14.98 2.10
N HIS A 219 -4.62 -14.74 1.19
CA HIS A 219 -4.36 -14.03 -0.05
C HIS A 219 -4.05 -12.55 0.20
N ASP A 220 -4.85 -11.88 1.01
CA ASP A 220 -4.71 -10.44 1.28
C ASP A 220 -3.37 -10.10 1.93
N TRP A 221 -2.82 -11.01 2.73
CA TRP A 221 -1.51 -10.84 3.35
C TRP A 221 -0.36 -10.75 2.33
N ARG A 222 -0.53 -11.35 1.15
CA ARG A 222 0.44 -11.38 0.05
C ARG A 222 0.02 -10.55 -1.15
N SER A 223 -1.18 -9.99 -1.13
CA SER A 223 -1.76 -9.23 -2.25
C SER A 223 -1.01 -7.91 -2.49
N PRO A 224 -0.67 -7.57 -3.74
CA PRO A 224 -0.07 -6.29 -4.08
C PRO A 224 -0.98 -5.08 -3.80
N ILE A 225 -2.26 -5.34 -3.45
CA ILE A 225 -3.23 -4.32 -3.07
C ILE A 225 -3.15 -4.03 -1.57
N TRP A 226 -3.09 -5.07 -0.72
CA TRP A 226 -3.29 -4.94 0.72
C TRP A 226 -2.02 -5.10 1.56
N THR A 227 -1.02 -5.84 1.07
CA THR A 227 0.18 -6.20 1.82
C THR A 227 0.85 -5.02 2.50
N HIS A 228 1.04 -3.90 1.79
CA HIS A 228 1.72 -2.71 2.31
C HIS A 228 0.94 -2.08 3.48
N LEU A 229 -0.40 -1.99 3.36
CA LEU A 229 -1.26 -1.45 4.42
C LEU A 229 -1.24 -2.35 5.66
N TYR A 230 -1.43 -3.66 5.47
CA TYR A 230 -1.53 -4.58 6.61
C TYR A 230 -0.20 -4.73 7.34
N ARG A 231 0.92 -4.76 6.62
CA ARG A 231 2.25 -4.78 7.24
C ARG A 231 2.54 -3.49 8.00
N PHE A 232 2.23 -2.34 7.41
CA PHE A 232 2.36 -1.05 8.07
C PHE A 232 1.55 -1.00 9.38
N LEU A 233 0.30 -1.45 9.36
CA LEU A 233 -0.55 -1.48 10.55
C LEU A 233 -0.04 -2.48 11.59
N ALA A 234 0.41 -3.67 11.17
CA ALA A 234 0.92 -4.69 12.07
C ALA A 234 2.28 -4.34 12.70
N ALA A 235 3.04 -3.41 12.12
CA ALA A 235 4.30 -2.93 12.68
C ALA A 235 4.11 -2.20 14.03
N GLU A 236 3.02 -1.47 14.18
CA GLU A 236 2.75 -0.63 15.35
C GLU A 236 1.57 -1.12 16.20
N HIS A 237 0.81 -2.12 15.69
CA HIS A 237 -0.42 -2.60 16.32
C HIS A 237 -0.48 -4.13 16.35
N THR A 238 -1.25 -4.65 17.28
CA THR A 238 -1.79 -6.01 17.15
C THR A 238 -2.97 -5.94 16.22
N LEU A 239 -2.73 -6.16 14.92
CA LEU A 239 -3.75 -6.13 13.89
C LEU A 239 -4.58 -7.42 13.95
N VAL A 240 -5.88 -7.29 14.20
CA VAL A 240 -6.86 -8.37 14.14
C VAL A 240 -7.63 -8.26 12.82
N ARG A 241 -7.64 -9.34 12.04
CA ARG A 241 -8.41 -9.45 10.79
C ARG A 241 -9.20 -10.75 10.81
N PHE A 242 -10.30 -10.80 10.08
CA PHE A 242 -11.07 -12.03 9.90
C PHE A 242 -11.71 -12.07 8.52
N ASP A 243 -11.99 -13.27 8.06
CA ASP A 243 -12.74 -13.47 6.84
C ASP A 243 -14.24 -13.45 7.13
N GLN A 244 -14.97 -12.73 6.30
CA GLN A 244 -16.42 -12.72 6.37
C GLN A 244 -16.98 -14.13 6.08
N ARG A 245 -18.09 -14.52 6.74
CA ARG A 245 -18.79 -15.76 6.39
C ARG A 245 -19.01 -15.89 4.89
N GLY A 246 -18.86 -17.07 4.37
CA GLY A 246 -18.91 -17.34 2.93
C GLY A 246 -17.65 -16.95 2.17
N ASN A 247 -16.56 -16.54 2.85
CA ASN A 247 -15.28 -16.17 2.23
C ASN A 247 -14.06 -16.80 2.92
N GLY A 248 -13.01 -16.99 2.15
CA GLY A 248 -11.66 -17.29 2.59
C GLY A 248 -11.57 -18.49 3.53
N SER A 249 -11.08 -18.26 4.74
CA SER A 249 -10.91 -19.28 5.77
C SER A 249 -12.15 -19.51 6.65
N SER A 250 -13.21 -18.70 6.49
CA SER A 250 -14.49 -18.89 7.19
C SER A 250 -15.35 -19.94 6.48
N ASP A 251 -16.42 -20.42 7.16
CA ASP A 251 -17.37 -21.34 6.55
C ASP A 251 -17.88 -20.82 5.22
N LEU A 252 -17.72 -21.63 4.16
CA LEU A 252 -18.16 -21.31 2.80
C LEU A 252 -19.64 -21.62 2.56
N ASP A 253 -20.26 -22.43 3.42
CA ASP A 253 -21.69 -22.79 3.36
C ASP A 253 -22.42 -22.35 4.65
N PRO A 254 -22.42 -21.05 5.02
CA PRO A 254 -23.10 -20.59 6.20
C PRO A 254 -24.62 -20.72 6.07
N LEU A 255 -25.32 -20.90 7.19
CA LEU A 255 -26.78 -21.04 7.21
C LEU A 255 -27.48 -19.84 6.60
N GLU A 256 -26.98 -18.63 6.89
CA GLU A 256 -27.49 -17.39 6.33
C GLU A 256 -26.39 -16.37 6.09
N ILE A 257 -26.61 -15.49 5.13
CA ILE A 257 -25.78 -14.32 4.86
C ILE A 257 -26.69 -13.10 4.96
N THR A 258 -26.58 -12.36 6.06
CA THR A 258 -27.36 -11.15 6.36
C THR A 258 -26.45 -10.05 6.91
N PHE A 259 -26.89 -8.80 6.86
CA PHE A 259 -26.15 -7.71 7.49
C PHE A 259 -25.97 -7.91 9.01
N ASN A 260 -27.01 -8.44 9.67
CA ASN A 260 -26.93 -8.74 11.10
C ASN A 260 -25.89 -9.80 11.42
N SER A 261 -25.80 -10.86 10.60
CA SER A 261 -24.81 -11.92 10.80
C SER A 261 -23.38 -11.44 10.60
N PHE A 262 -23.13 -10.45 9.74
CA PHE A 262 -21.80 -9.83 9.62
C PHE A 262 -21.36 -9.10 10.90
N VAL A 263 -22.31 -8.46 11.61
CA VAL A 263 -22.02 -7.80 12.88
C VAL A 263 -21.79 -8.85 13.98
N GLU A 264 -22.57 -9.91 14.02
CA GLU A 264 -22.43 -11.04 14.96
C GLU A 264 -21.11 -11.78 14.77
N ASP A 265 -20.62 -11.91 13.54
CA ASP A 265 -19.29 -12.47 13.25
C ASP A 265 -18.17 -11.61 13.86
N MET A 266 -18.28 -10.28 13.72
CA MET A 266 -17.33 -9.37 14.36
C MET A 266 -17.40 -9.48 15.89
N GLU A 267 -18.59 -9.60 16.48
CA GLU A 267 -18.76 -9.80 17.91
C GLU A 267 -18.07 -11.09 18.39
N ALA A 268 -18.22 -12.18 17.64
CA ALA A 268 -17.57 -13.46 17.94
C ALA A 268 -16.04 -13.36 17.91
N VAL A 269 -15.46 -12.75 16.88
CA VAL A 269 -14.01 -12.55 16.76
C VAL A 269 -13.47 -11.67 17.87
N VAL A 270 -14.13 -10.58 18.20
CA VAL A 270 -13.73 -9.68 19.30
C VAL A 270 -13.76 -10.41 20.65
N ASN A 271 -14.78 -11.23 20.90
CA ASN A 271 -14.87 -12.00 22.15
C ASN A 271 -13.77 -13.06 22.24
N GLU A 272 -13.48 -13.78 21.17
CA GLU A 272 -12.43 -14.81 21.14
C GLU A 272 -11.03 -14.20 21.27
N THR A 273 -10.77 -13.07 20.62
CA THR A 273 -9.46 -12.39 20.67
C THR A 273 -9.19 -11.68 21.99
N LYS A 274 -10.21 -11.52 22.85
CA LYS A 274 -10.15 -10.89 24.16
C LYS A 274 -9.54 -9.47 24.14
N ILE A 275 -9.68 -8.76 23.02
CA ILE A 275 -9.31 -7.36 22.95
C ILE A 275 -10.38 -6.53 23.65
N ASP A 276 -9.97 -5.57 24.48
CA ASP A 276 -10.91 -4.83 25.32
C ASP A 276 -11.44 -3.57 24.64
N LYS A 277 -10.63 -2.54 24.47
CA LYS A 277 -11.00 -1.30 23.79
C LYS A 277 -10.04 -1.03 22.64
N PHE A 278 -10.59 -0.86 21.44
CA PHE A 278 -9.79 -0.81 20.21
C PHE A 278 -10.42 0.09 19.15
N PRO A 279 -9.61 0.68 18.25
CA PRO A 279 -10.11 1.30 17.03
C PRO A 279 -10.51 0.23 16.00
N ILE A 280 -11.48 0.59 15.15
CA ILE A 280 -11.91 -0.25 14.03
C ILE A 280 -11.59 0.46 12.71
N LEU A 281 -10.92 -0.25 11.82
CA LEU A 281 -10.74 0.13 10.42
C LEU A 281 -11.81 -0.56 9.57
N GLY A 282 -12.75 0.21 9.06
CA GLY A 282 -13.76 -0.24 8.09
C GLY A 282 -13.39 0.22 6.68
N VAL A 283 -13.49 -0.68 5.70
CA VAL A 283 -13.31 -0.38 4.28
C VAL A 283 -14.58 -0.79 3.55
N SER A 284 -15.12 0.08 2.69
CA SER A 284 -16.32 -0.20 1.88
C SER A 284 -17.49 -0.68 2.75
N GLN A 285 -18.04 -1.89 2.50
CA GLN A 285 -19.06 -2.55 3.32
C GLN A 285 -18.69 -2.61 4.81
N GLY A 286 -17.43 -2.82 5.13
CA GLY A 286 -16.93 -2.89 6.50
C GLY A 286 -17.19 -1.61 7.31
N CYS A 287 -17.41 -0.47 6.65
CA CYS A 287 -17.79 0.77 7.33
C CYS A 287 -19.17 0.65 8.01
N ALA A 288 -20.17 0.16 7.29
CA ALA A 288 -21.52 -0.02 7.85
C ALA A 288 -21.53 -1.06 8.98
N VAL A 289 -20.78 -2.17 8.82
CA VAL A 289 -20.61 -3.19 9.86
C VAL A 289 -19.94 -2.60 11.10
N SER A 290 -18.88 -1.79 10.92
CA SER A 290 -18.15 -1.12 12.02
C SER A 290 -19.05 -0.13 12.78
N ILE A 291 -19.88 0.64 12.07
CA ILE A 291 -20.85 1.56 12.66
C ILE A 291 -21.88 0.79 13.50
N ALA A 292 -22.47 -0.26 12.93
CA ALA A 292 -23.48 -1.07 13.64
C ALA A 292 -22.87 -1.77 14.87
N TYR A 293 -21.63 -2.28 14.75
CA TYR A 293 -20.90 -2.85 15.87
C TYR A 293 -20.65 -1.81 16.98
N ALA A 294 -20.16 -0.62 16.63
CA ALA A 294 -19.86 0.44 17.60
C ALA A 294 -21.12 0.89 18.37
N ILE A 295 -22.27 0.96 17.70
CA ILE A 295 -23.54 1.27 18.36
C ILE A 295 -23.95 0.18 19.35
N ARG A 296 -23.74 -1.10 19.01
CA ARG A 296 -24.06 -2.22 19.91
C ARG A 296 -23.08 -2.34 21.08
N ASN A 297 -21.82 -1.94 20.87
CA ASN A 297 -20.72 -2.15 21.80
C ASN A 297 -19.93 -0.84 22.07
N PRO A 298 -20.58 0.25 22.52
CA PRO A 298 -19.95 1.58 22.57
C PRO A 298 -18.73 1.66 23.49
N ASN A 299 -18.69 0.85 24.54
CA ASN A 299 -17.56 0.81 25.48
C ASN A 299 -16.32 0.10 24.92
N ARG A 300 -16.47 -0.69 23.85
CA ARG A 300 -15.41 -1.50 23.24
C ARG A 300 -14.68 -0.76 22.09
N VAL A 301 -15.29 0.27 21.51
CA VAL A 301 -14.73 1.00 20.38
C VAL A 301 -14.14 2.32 20.83
N SER A 302 -12.87 2.54 20.51
CA SER A 302 -12.18 3.81 20.84
C SER A 302 -12.30 4.84 19.72
N HIS A 303 -12.21 4.42 18.47
CA HIS A 303 -12.25 5.26 17.26
C HIS A 303 -12.77 4.45 16.08
N LEU A 304 -13.39 5.12 15.12
CA LEU A 304 -13.68 4.55 13.81
C LEU A 304 -12.85 5.23 12.72
N ILE A 305 -12.25 4.42 11.86
CA ILE A 305 -11.53 4.83 10.65
C ILE A 305 -12.30 4.22 9.46
N LEU A 306 -13.01 5.05 8.70
CA LEU A 306 -13.91 4.61 7.63
C LEU A 306 -13.36 5.03 6.27
N ILE A 307 -13.09 4.05 5.39
CA ILE A 307 -12.46 4.31 4.07
C ILE A 307 -13.39 3.83 2.95
N GLY A 308 -13.77 4.75 2.04
CA GLY A 308 -14.55 4.44 0.83
C GLY A 308 -15.87 3.72 1.13
N GLY A 309 -16.48 4.02 2.29
CA GLY A 309 -17.64 3.32 2.79
C GLY A 309 -18.96 4.01 2.51
N PHE A 310 -20.03 3.36 2.93
CA PHE A 310 -21.40 3.85 2.79
C PHE A 310 -22.24 3.51 4.00
N ALA A 311 -23.22 4.36 4.29
CA ALA A 311 -24.31 4.07 5.23
C ALA A 311 -25.51 3.45 4.53
N ARG A 312 -25.65 3.71 3.21
CA ARG A 312 -26.76 3.23 2.38
C ARG A 312 -26.21 2.44 1.20
N GLY A 313 -26.54 1.17 1.10
CA GLY A 313 -26.26 0.32 -0.07
C GLY A 313 -26.93 0.86 -1.34
N LYS A 314 -26.54 0.36 -2.51
CA LYS A 314 -27.05 0.85 -3.81
C LYS A 314 -28.59 0.86 -3.88
N GLY A 315 -29.25 -0.17 -3.35
CA GLY A 315 -30.71 -0.27 -3.32
C GLY A 315 -31.41 0.73 -2.39
N GLN A 316 -30.65 1.41 -1.51
CA GLN A 316 -31.15 2.36 -0.53
C GLN A 316 -30.90 3.82 -0.90
N ARG A 317 -30.33 4.08 -2.11
CA ARG A 317 -29.93 5.42 -2.57
C ARG A 317 -30.98 6.09 -3.47
N GLY A 318 -32.07 5.39 -3.81
CA GLY A 318 -33.13 5.93 -4.64
C GLY A 318 -32.81 6.06 -6.15
N ASP A 319 -31.85 5.27 -6.67
CA ASP A 319 -31.59 5.21 -8.10
C ASP A 319 -32.72 4.45 -8.81
N PRO A 320 -33.49 5.08 -9.73
CA PRO A 320 -34.59 4.42 -10.44
C PRO A 320 -34.15 3.21 -11.30
N SER A 321 -32.89 3.18 -11.70
CA SER A 321 -32.32 2.09 -12.50
C SER A 321 -31.67 0.97 -11.68
N TYR A 322 -31.80 1.04 -10.36
CA TYR A 322 -31.13 0.09 -9.46
C TYR A 322 -31.52 -1.36 -9.76
N GLU A 323 -32.80 -1.66 -9.87
CA GLU A 323 -33.28 -3.05 -10.04
C GLU A 323 -32.73 -3.71 -11.32
N GLU A 324 -32.70 -2.97 -12.42
CA GLU A 324 -32.15 -3.46 -13.68
C GLU A 324 -30.64 -3.70 -13.59
N LYS A 325 -29.90 -2.73 -13.06
CA LYS A 325 -28.45 -2.82 -12.85
C LYS A 325 -28.08 -3.96 -11.91
N SER A 326 -28.80 -4.10 -10.79
CA SER A 326 -28.59 -5.16 -9.81
C SER A 326 -28.82 -6.55 -10.42
N LYS A 327 -29.91 -6.70 -11.18
CA LYS A 327 -30.20 -7.96 -11.88
C LYS A 327 -29.12 -8.33 -12.88
N MET A 328 -28.61 -7.36 -13.64
CA MET A 328 -27.51 -7.58 -14.58
C MET A 328 -26.25 -8.01 -13.84
N GLU A 329 -25.88 -7.32 -12.75
CA GLU A 329 -24.70 -7.64 -11.92
C GLU A 329 -24.81 -9.04 -11.34
N GLN A 330 -25.98 -9.42 -10.79
CA GLN A 330 -26.25 -10.76 -10.26
C GLN A 330 -26.11 -11.84 -11.35
N THR A 331 -26.62 -11.58 -12.54
CA THR A 331 -26.47 -12.51 -13.66
C THR A 331 -25.01 -12.71 -14.05
N MET A 332 -24.24 -11.63 -14.08
CA MET A 332 -22.80 -11.71 -14.38
C MET A 332 -22.05 -12.49 -13.32
N ILE A 333 -22.34 -12.27 -12.04
CA ILE A 333 -21.72 -13.02 -10.94
C ILE A 333 -22.02 -14.52 -11.10
N LEU A 334 -23.29 -14.89 -11.22
CA LEU A 334 -23.70 -16.30 -11.28
C LEU A 334 -23.19 -17.03 -12.51
N SER A 335 -22.95 -16.31 -13.62
CA SER A 335 -22.55 -16.92 -14.90
C SER A 335 -21.03 -17.00 -15.11
N GLY A 336 -20.23 -16.14 -14.51
CA GLY A 336 -18.82 -16.02 -14.87
C GLY A 336 -17.83 -15.88 -13.70
N TRP A 337 -18.30 -16.00 -12.46
CA TRP A 337 -17.46 -15.80 -11.28
C TRP A 337 -16.34 -16.84 -11.16
N GLU A 338 -16.67 -18.11 -11.43
CA GLU A 338 -15.78 -19.26 -11.29
C GLU A 338 -15.04 -19.64 -12.57
N ASP A 339 -15.35 -18.97 -13.70
CA ASP A 339 -14.72 -19.24 -14.98
C ASP A 339 -13.19 -19.09 -14.93
N GLU A 340 -12.47 -19.92 -15.71
CA GLU A 340 -11.03 -19.75 -15.89
C GLU A 340 -10.71 -18.39 -16.55
N ASN A 341 -11.48 -17.99 -17.56
CA ASN A 341 -11.36 -16.67 -18.18
C ASN A 341 -11.87 -15.58 -17.22
N PRO A 342 -11.04 -14.60 -16.81
CA PRO A 342 -11.43 -13.58 -15.86
C PRO A 342 -12.31 -12.47 -16.42
N ALA A 343 -12.82 -12.57 -17.65
CA ALA A 343 -13.54 -11.47 -18.33
C ALA A 343 -14.69 -10.89 -17.50
N PHE A 344 -15.50 -11.74 -16.86
CA PHE A 344 -16.60 -11.29 -15.99
C PHE A 344 -16.09 -10.66 -14.70
N ARG A 345 -15.07 -11.25 -14.06
CA ARG A 345 -14.45 -10.68 -12.86
C ARG A 345 -13.74 -9.36 -13.16
N GLN A 346 -13.14 -9.22 -14.35
CA GLN A 346 -12.49 -7.99 -14.77
C GLN A 346 -13.43 -6.78 -14.78
N PHE A 347 -14.72 -6.98 -15.07
CA PHE A 347 -15.72 -5.91 -14.93
C PHE A 347 -15.77 -5.35 -13.50
N PHE A 348 -15.79 -6.23 -12.50
CA PHE A 348 -15.80 -5.82 -11.10
C PHE A 348 -14.45 -5.21 -10.70
N THR A 349 -13.34 -5.83 -11.09
CA THR A 349 -11.99 -5.35 -10.81
C THR A 349 -11.81 -3.92 -11.32
N THR A 350 -12.19 -3.65 -12.56
CA THR A 350 -12.08 -2.30 -13.15
C THR A 350 -12.95 -1.28 -12.42
N SER A 351 -14.09 -1.68 -11.86
CA SER A 351 -14.93 -0.77 -11.07
C SER A 351 -14.39 -0.52 -9.65
N MET A 352 -13.56 -1.42 -9.11
CA MET A 352 -13.01 -1.32 -7.75
C MET A 352 -11.62 -0.68 -7.72
N ILE A 353 -10.79 -0.96 -8.71
CA ILE A 353 -9.42 -0.45 -8.84
C ILE A 353 -9.14 -0.01 -10.29
N PRO A 354 -9.83 1.04 -10.80
CA PRO A 354 -9.78 1.42 -12.21
C PRO A 354 -8.37 1.76 -12.71
N GLU A 355 -7.51 2.28 -11.83
CA GLU A 355 -6.11 2.64 -12.12
C GLU A 355 -5.10 1.62 -11.56
N GLY A 356 -5.58 0.43 -11.18
CA GLY A 356 -4.73 -0.65 -10.69
C GLY A 356 -3.73 -1.11 -11.75
N SER A 357 -2.50 -1.42 -11.33
CA SER A 357 -1.54 -2.09 -12.20
C SER A 357 -2.09 -3.44 -12.68
N LYS A 358 -1.52 -3.99 -13.75
CA LYS A 358 -1.91 -5.33 -14.22
C LYS A 358 -1.81 -6.38 -13.12
N GLU A 359 -0.73 -6.34 -12.33
CA GLU A 359 -0.51 -7.27 -11.21
C GLU A 359 -1.60 -7.13 -10.14
N GLN A 360 -1.99 -5.90 -9.80
CA GLN A 360 -3.10 -5.64 -8.86
C GLN A 360 -4.43 -6.13 -9.40
N MET A 361 -4.72 -5.88 -10.69
CA MET A 361 -5.94 -6.36 -11.33
C MET A 361 -5.99 -7.89 -11.41
N ASP A 362 -4.89 -8.54 -11.78
CA ASP A 362 -4.79 -10.00 -11.83
C ASP A 362 -4.95 -10.61 -10.42
N SER A 363 -4.35 -10.00 -9.40
CA SER A 363 -4.51 -10.41 -8.00
C SER A 363 -5.95 -10.26 -7.53
N PHE A 364 -6.64 -9.18 -7.90
CA PHE A 364 -8.04 -8.96 -7.54
C PHE A 364 -8.99 -9.92 -8.26
N ASN A 365 -8.75 -10.20 -9.54
CA ASN A 365 -9.47 -11.23 -10.28
C ASN A 365 -9.31 -12.61 -9.65
N ASN A 366 -8.10 -12.91 -9.16
CA ASN A 366 -7.81 -14.19 -8.51
C ASN A 366 -8.51 -14.32 -7.16
N ILE A 367 -8.46 -13.29 -6.29
CA ILE A 367 -9.13 -13.37 -4.98
C ILE A 367 -10.63 -13.60 -5.15
N MET A 368 -11.29 -12.96 -6.11
CA MET A 368 -12.70 -13.20 -6.38
C MET A 368 -12.99 -14.69 -6.64
N LYS A 369 -12.14 -15.36 -7.43
CA LYS A 369 -12.30 -16.78 -7.75
C LYS A 369 -12.04 -17.69 -6.56
N ILE A 370 -11.00 -17.40 -5.75
CA ILE A 370 -10.56 -18.34 -4.69
C ILE A 370 -11.23 -18.08 -3.35
N ALA A 371 -11.73 -16.87 -3.09
CA ALA A 371 -12.25 -16.50 -1.78
C ALA A 371 -13.68 -16.99 -1.56
N THR A 372 -14.49 -17.12 -2.61
CA THR A 372 -15.92 -17.43 -2.45
C THR A 372 -16.55 -18.01 -3.71
N SER A 373 -17.66 -18.74 -3.54
CA SER A 373 -18.45 -19.26 -4.65
C SER A 373 -19.28 -18.16 -5.33
N ALA A 374 -19.69 -18.39 -6.58
CA ALA A 374 -20.61 -17.50 -7.31
C ALA A 374 -21.89 -17.22 -6.52
N LYS A 375 -22.46 -18.25 -5.90
CA LYS A 375 -23.66 -18.16 -5.05
C LYS A 375 -23.44 -17.21 -3.88
N ASN A 376 -22.35 -17.36 -3.14
CA ASN A 376 -22.07 -16.51 -1.98
C ASN A 376 -21.74 -15.08 -2.42
N ALA A 377 -20.97 -14.90 -3.49
CA ALA A 377 -20.68 -13.58 -4.04
C ALA A 377 -21.99 -12.83 -4.42
N ALA A 378 -22.92 -13.52 -5.07
CA ALA A 378 -24.24 -12.99 -5.41
C ALA A 378 -25.05 -12.62 -4.15
N ASN A 379 -25.10 -13.51 -3.16
CA ASN A 379 -25.81 -13.25 -1.91
C ASN A 379 -25.21 -12.08 -1.14
N ILE A 380 -23.90 -12.03 -0.97
CA ILE A 380 -23.20 -10.94 -0.28
C ILE A 380 -23.41 -9.61 -1.02
N SER A 381 -23.34 -9.60 -2.36
CA SER A 381 -23.64 -8.41 -3.16
C SER A 381 -25.07 -7.92 -2.92
N SER A 382 -26.04 -8.83 -2.92
CA SER A 382 -27.45 -8.51 -2.65
C SER A 382 -27.65 -7.93 -1.25
N VAL A 383 -27.03 -8.54 -0.23
CA VAL A 383 -27.08 -8.01 1.15
C VAL A 383 -26.49 -6.63 1.23
N ASN A 384 -25.33 -6.41 0.60
CA ASN A 384 -24.64 -5.11 0.60
C ASN A 384 -25.48 -4.01 -0.03
N ASP A 385 -26.21 -4.33 -1.09
CA ASP A 385 -27.10 -3.39 -1.78
C ASP A 385 -28.25 -2.93 -0.88
N GLN A 386 -28.67 -3.75 0.07
CA GLN A 386 -29.78 -3.46 0.99
C GLN A 386 -29.35 -2.92 2.36
N ILE A 387 -28.06 -2.80 2.64
CA ILE A 387 -27.58 -2.19 3.88
C ILE A 387 -28.13 -0.78 4.02
N ASN A 388 -28.68 -0.48 5.21
CA ASN A 388 -29.07 0.86 5.60
C ASN A 388 -28.84 1.06 7.10
N VAL A 389 -27.85 1.88 7.44
CA VAL A 389 -27.51 2.26 8.82
C VAL A 389 -27.72 3.76 9.06
N SER A 390 -28.46 4.45 8.18
CA SER A 390 -28.66 5.90 8.27
C SER A 390 -29.34 6.32 9.58
N ASP A 391 -30.31 5.55 10.05
CA ASP A 391 -31.11 5.88 11.25
C ASP A 391 -30.32 5.76 12.57
N ILE A 392 -29.15 5.14 12.52
CA ILE A 392 -28.30 4.96 13.70
C ILE A 392 -27.06 5.87 13.70
N LEU A 393 -26.76 6.58 12.62
CA LEU A 393 -25.55 7.43 12.52
C LEU A 393 -25.50 8.47 13.65
N ALA A 394 -26.60 9.17 13.90
CA ALA A 394 -26.70 10.20 14.96
C ALA A 394 -26.55 9.64 16.39
N LYS A 395 -26.57 8.32 16.57
CA LYS A 395 -26.36 7.66 17.87
C LYS A 395 -24.89 7.27 18.09
N LEU A 396 -24.03 7.51 17.11
CA LEU A 396 -22.63 7.14 17.17
C LEU A 396 -21.85 8.15 18.02
N ASP A 397 -21.47 7.74 19.21
CA ASP A 397 -20.69 8.56 20.17
C ASP A 397 -19.23 8.06 20.24
N VAL A 398 -18.60 7.93 19.07
CA VAL A 398 -17.22 7.46 18.93
C VAL A 398 -16.48 8.39 17.97
N PRO A 399 -15.28 8.91 18.33
CA PRO A 399 -14.47 9.69 17.41
C PRO A 399 -14.31 8.96 16.07
N THR A 400 -14.73 9.61 15.00
CA THR A 400 -14.79 8.99 13.66
C THR A 400 -14.06 9.84 12.64
N ILE A 401 -13.19 9.20 11.84
CA ILE A 401 -12.57 9.81 10.66
C ILE A 401 -13.03 9.08 9.40
N ILE A 402 -13.33 9.83 8.35
CA ILE A 402 -13.81 9.31 7.07
C ILE A 402 -12.85 9.72 5.96
N PHE A 403 -12.32 8.74 5.24
CA PHE A 403 -11.57 8.92 4.00
C PHE A 403 -12.39 8.46 2.82
N HIS A 404 -12.48 9.27 1.76
CA HIS A 404 -13.23 8.91 0.57
C HIS A 404 -12.57 9.52 -0.68
N CYS A 405 -12.33 8.70 -1.69
CA CYS A 405 -11.84 9.18 -2.97
C CYS A 405 -12.90 10.02 -3.69
N THR A 406 -12.49 11.11 -4.32
CA THR A 406 -13.42 12.00 -5.05
C THR A 406 -14.09 11.26 -6.22
N ASP A 407 -13.31 10.45 -6.92
CA ASP A 407 -13.70 9.73 -8.13
C ASP A 407 -13.87 8.23 -7.88
N ASP A 408 -14.34 7.85 -6.67
CA ASP A 408 -14.65 6.46 -6.36
C ASP A 408 -15.77 5.95 -7.30
N ALA A 409 -15.42 5.03 -8.17
CA ALA A 409 -16.31 4.50 -9.19
C ALA A 409 -17.38 3.54 -8.62
N ARG A 410 -17.19 3.02 -7.41
CA ARG A 410 -18.07 2.03 -6.78
C ARG A 410 -19.00 2.65 -5.74
N VAL A 411 -18.43 3.47 -4.86
CA VAL A 411 -19.18 4.17 -3.80
C VAL A 411 -19.02 5.68 -4.00
N PRO A 412 -20.05 6.38 -4.46
CA PRO A 412 -19.93 7.81 -4.76
C PRO A 412 -19.57 8.61 -3.50
N ILE A 413 -18.73 9.65 -3.64
CA ILE A 413 -18.30 10.53 -2.55
C ILE A 413 -19.46 11.13 -1.77
N SER A 414 -20.67 11.21 -2.37
CA SER A 414 -21.89 11.65 -1.69
C SER A 414 -22.22 10.77 -0.48
N GLU A 415 -21.87 9.49 -0.48
CA GLU A 415 -22.08 8.61 0.69
C GLU A 415 -21.09 8.94 1.83
N GLY A 416 -19.83 9.23 1.52
CA GLY A 416 -18.88 9.73 2.51
C GLY A 416 -19.34 11.05 3.14
N LYS A 417 -19.78 12.01 2.31
CA LYS A 417 -20.35 13.28 2.77
C LYS A 417 -21.64 13.07 3.59
N PHE A 418 -22.49 12.13 3.19
CA PHE A 418 -23.71 11.79 3.92
C PHE A 418 -23.37 11.25 5.32
N MET A 419 -22.43 10.32 5.45
CA MET A 419 -21.97 9.83 6.76
C MET A 419 -21.40 10.96 7.61
N ALA A 420 -20.51 11.78 7.06
CA ALA A 420 -19.87 12.88 7.79
C ALA A 420 -20.87 13.96 8.27
N ALA A 421 -21.99 14.12 7.59
CA ALA A 421 -23.01 15.09 7.97
C ALA A 421 -24.01 14.55 9.02
N ASN A 422 -24.04 13.23 9.26
CA ASN A 422 -25.03 12.61 10.13
C ASN A 422 -24.43 11.84 11.33
N ILE A 423 -23.08 11.78 11.43
CA ILE A 423 -22.34 11.25 12.58
C ILE A 423 -22.06 12.36 13.60
#